data_dbf2b21ab13c602ac930a90915b156c9
#
_entry.id   dbf2b21ab13c602ac930a90915b156c9
#
_cell.length_a   1.000
_cell.length_b   1.000
_cell.length_c   1.000
_cell.angle_alpha   90.00
_cell.angle_beta   90.00
_cell.angle_gamma   90.00
#
_symmetry.space_group_name_H-M   'P 1'
#
loop_
_entity.id
_entity.type
_entity.pdbx_description
1 polymer ?
#
loop_
_entity_poly.entity_id
_entity_poly.type
_entity_poly.pdbx_seq_one_letter_code
_entity_poly.pdbx_strand_id
1 'polypeptide(L)'
;MGTTGETSGAVQVGEGLDGLQRFWPLDDGVLGYGVAAYMSAKLITCRLYNLQSNQLLAMLKAPGEYAVQSGKELIASLTAVLDQLSEQAGIPLSKLTVAVVSGTTAMESKAAGLNPAELQHDLEEGLGEFGRDVEYMFAGSNSIAVGQAFFVPCLNAQIGGDFFCSLLAIDILGSEKPLLFVNVDPHDSSNVVLAYGNKDILSVCVVPEGASVTDAVTRLLGVCEAEYGHIEHALVAGDTDVEMPLQLRDRTRRVAEPAIEGASAVLLGEMAEDELCRIVSACQLLEV
;
A
#
# COMPACT_ATOMS: atom_id res chain seq x y z
N MET A 1 -21.89 -22.21 -33.04
CA MET A 1 -22.39 -22.24 -31.67
C MET A 1 -21.20 -21.88 -30.81
N GLY A 2 -21.11 -20.60 -30.50
CA GLY A 2 -20.03 -20.08 -29.68
C GLY A 2 -20.41 -20.19 -28.22
N THR A 3 -19.56 -20.81 -27.45
CA THR A 3 -19.60 -20.73 -26.00
C THR A 3 -18.80 -19.49 -25.59
N THR A 4 -19.52 -18.50 -25.17
CA THR A 4 -18.98 -17.35 -24.47
C THR A 4 -18.44 -17.83 -23.13
N GLY A 5 -17.10 -17.80 -22.99
CA GLY A 5 -16.47 -17.94 -21.70
C GLY A 5 -16.82 -16.71 -20.88
N GLU A 6 -17.55 -16.92 -19.81
CA GLU A 6 -17.74 -15.93 -18.77
C GLU A 6 -16.38 -15.74 -18.10
N THR A 7 -15.80 -14.56 -18.30
CA THR A 7 -14.72 -14.05 -17.45
C THR A 7 -15.33 -13.76 -16.09
N SER A 8 -15.19 -14.72 -15.20
CA SER A 8 -15.56 -14.61 -13.79
C SER A 8 -14.62 -13.64 -13.13
N GLY A 9 -15.12 -12.57 -12.55
CA GLY A 9 -14.55 -12.02 -11.36
C GLY A 9 -14.07 -10.61 -11.37
N ALA A 10 -14.68 -9.68 -12.11
CA ALA A 10 -14.66 -8.31 -11.64
C ALA A 10 -15.50 -8.24 -10.36
N VAL A 11 -14.88 -7.97 -9.23
CA VAL A 11 -15.60 -7.68 -8.00
C VAL A 11 -16.38 -6.41 -8.24
N GLN A 12 -17.70 -6.50 -8.34
CA GLN A 12 -18.57 -5.34 -8.27
C GLN A 12 -18.55 -4.86 -6.82
N VAL A 13 -17.96 -3.70 -6.58
CA VAL A 13 -18.12 -2.98 -5.32
C VAL A 13 -19.60 -2.66 -5.18
N GLY A 14 -20.28 -3.38 -4.27
CA GLY A 14 -21.67 -3.12 -3.95
C GLY A 14 -21.80 -1.78 -3.25
N GLU A 15 -22.96 -1.12 -3.41
CA GLU A 15 -23.29 0.12 -2.74
C GLU A 15 -23.19 -0.05 -1.21
N GLY A 16 -22.13 0.50 -0.62
CA GLY A 16 -21.85 0.46 0.83
C GLY A 16 -20.75 -0.53 1.21
N LEU A 17 -20.03 -0.20 2.26
CA LEU A 17 -18.93 -1.00 2.83
C LEU A 17 -19.34 -2.43 3.23
N ASP A 18 -20.62 -2.69 3.44
CA ASP A 18 -21.17 -4.00 3.82
C ASP A 18 -21.08 -5.08 2.71
N GLY A 19 -20.59 -4.74 1.52
CA GLY A 19 -20.53 -5.61 0.35
C GLY A 19 -19.14 -5.95 -0.16
N LEU A 20 -18.08 -5.53 0.54
CA LEU A 20 -16.72 -5.85 0.14
C LEU A 20 -16.45 -7.35 0.38
N GLN A 21 -16.60 -8.12 -0.69
CA GLN A 21 -16.07 -9.47 -0.73
C GLN A 21 -14.55 -9.38 -0.82
N ARG A 22 -13.84 -10.39 -0.28
CA ARG A 22 -12.41 -10.55 -0.48
C ARG A 22 -12.05 -10.25 -1.94
N PHE A 23 -11.00 -9.49 -2.15
CA PHE A 23 -10.49 -9.19 -3.49
C PHE A 23 -10.13 -10.45 -4.29
N TRP A 24 -9.93 -11.57 -3.60
CA TRP A 24 -9.71 -12.89 -4.20
C TRP A 24 -10.49 -13.94 -3.41
N PRO A 25 -11.40 -14.67 -4.07
CA PRO A 25 -11.99 -15.81 -3.44
C PRO A 25 -10.91 -16.87 -3.23
N LEU A 26 -10.59 -17.15 -1.97
CA LEU A 26 -9.96 -18.41 -1.62
C LEU A 26 -11.07 -19.46 -1.79
N ASP A 27 -11.23 -19.99 -3.01
CA ASP A 27 -12.07 -21.16 -3.21
C ASP A 27 -11.60 -22.25 -2.25
N ASP A 28 -12.54 -22.80 -1.47
CA ASP A 28 -12.29 -23.88 -0.52
C ASP A 28 -11.57 -25.04 -1.23
N GLY A 29 -10.24 -25.03 -1.16
CA GLY A 29 -9.41 -26.10 -1.72
C GLY A 29 -8.31 -25.66 -2.72
N VAL A 30 -8.25 -24.43 -3.19
CA VAL A 30 -7.11 -23.96 -4.00
C VAL A 30 -5.98 -23.54 -3.06
N LEU A 31 -5.08 -24.49 -2.83
CA LEU A 31 -3.79 -24.26 -2.14
C LEU A 31 -2.95 -23.34 -3.00
N GLY A 32 -3.01 -22.03 -2.75
CA GLY A 32 -2.28 -21.03 -3.50
C GLY A 32 -1.12 -20.42 -2.71
N TYR A 33 -0.27 -19.77 -3.45
CA TYR A 33 0.77 -18.90 -2.91
C TYR A 33 0.49 -17.48 -3.34
N GLY A 34 0.71 -16.54 -2.44
CA GLY A 34 0.50 -15.12 -2.70
C GLY A 34 1.75 -14.31 -2.44
N VAL A 35 1.84 -13.17 -3.09
CA VAL A 35 2.95 -12.22 -2.94
C VAL A 35 2.43 -10.87 -2.49
N ALA A 36 3.01 -10.33 -1.43
CA ALA A 36 2.96 -8.91 -1.14
C ALA A 36 4.19 -8.23 -1.77
N ALA A 37 3.97 -7.17 -2.52
CA ALA A 37 5.02 -6.40 -3.17
C ALA A 37 4.91 -4.92 -2.81
N TYR A 38 6.05 -4.31 -2.51
CA TYR A 38 6.21 -2.87 -2.38
C TYR A 38 7.15 -2.37 -3.47
N MET A 39 6.76 -1.30 -4.17
CA MET A 39 7.54 -0.71 -5.24
C MET A 39 7.78 0.77 -5.01
N SER A 40 9.05 1.15 -5.00
CA SER A 40 9.48 2.55 -4.99
C SER A 40 10.41 2.86 -6.17
N ALA A 41 10.83 4.10 -6.28
CA ALA A 41 11.74 4.55 -7.32
C ALA A 41 13.05 3.76 -7.38
N LYS A 42 13.52 3.23 -6.24
CA LYS A 42 14.85 2.57 -6.10
C LYS A 42 14.81 1.18 -5.48
N LEU A 43 13.65 0.70 -5.07
CA LEU A 43 13.54 -0.58 -4.37
C LEU A 43 12.26 -1.30 -4.75
N ILE A 44 12.36 -2.59 -5.04
CA ILE A 44 11.26 -3.53 -5.02
C ILE A 44 11.48 -4.49 -3.85
N THR A 45 10.50 -4.60 -2.97
CA THR A 45 10.49 -5.60 -1.89
C THR A 45 9.32 -6.54 -2.12
N CYS A 46 9.57 -7.85 -2.11
CA CYS A 46 8.54 -8.86 -2.25
C CYS A 46 8.61 -9.87 -1.10
N ARG A 47 7.45 -10.33 -0.65
CA ARG A 47 7.28 -11.38 0.35
C ARG A 47 6.34 -12.44 -0.19
N LEU A 48 6.80 -13.70 -0.21
CA LEU A 48 6.02 -14.85 -0.67
C LEU A 48 5.43 -15.60 0.52
N TYR A 49 4.14 -15.86 0.44
CA TYR A 49 3.38 -16.54 1.49
C TYR A 49 2.71 -17.81 0.98
N ASN A 50 2.59 -18.79 1.86
CA ASN A 50 1.62 -19.84 1.75
C ASN A 50 0.28 -19.33 2.29
N LEU A 51 -0.73 -19.18 1.43
CA LEU A 51 -2.01 -18.56 1.79
C LEU A 51 -2.88 -19.47 2.69
N GLN A 52 -2.61 -20.78 2.71
CA GLN A 52 -3.34 -21.68 3.59
C GLN A 52 -2.86 -21.59 5.05
N SER A 53 -1.55 -21.42 5.25
CA SER A 53 -0.93 -21.40 6.59
C SER A 53 -0.55 -19.98 7.04
N ASN A 54 -0.73 -18.99 6.20
CA ASN A 54 -0.26 -17.61 6.39
C ASN A 54 1.24 -17.49 6.68
N GLN A 55 2.02 -18.50 6.24
CA GLN A 55 3.44 -18.58 6.52
C GLN A 55 4.25 -17.81 5.48
N LEU A 56 5.11 -16.90 5.94
CA LEU A 56 6.15 -16.30 5.11
C LEU A 56 7.18 -17.38 4.71
N LEU A 57 7.36 -17.57 3.41
CA LEU A 57 8.25 -18.59 2.84
C LEU A 57 9.58 -18.00 2.38
N ALA A 58 9.54 -16.81 1.78
CA ALA A 58 10.72 -16.11 1.31
C ALA A 58 10.47 -14.60 1.26
N MET A 59 11.55 -13.83 1.32
CA MET A 59 11.54 -12.38 1.16
C MET A 59 12.75 -11.97 0.33
N LEU A 60 12.53 -11.04 -0.60
CA LEU A 60 13.59 -10.50 -1.45
C LEU A 60 13.47 -8.97 -1.53
N LYS A 61 14.61 -8.30 -1.41
CA LYS A 61 14.77 -6.87 -1.68
C LYS A 61 15.67 -6.70 -2.89
N ALA A 62 15.16 -6.04 -3.90
CA ALA A 62 15.87 -5.78 -5.15
C ALA A 62 16.08 -4.27 -5.30
N PRO A 63 17.27 -3.75 -4.99
CA PRO A 63 17.61 -2.37 -5.28
C PRO A 63 17.79 -2.17 -6.79
N GLY A 64 17.36 -1.00 -7.30
CA GLY A 64 17.44 -0.67 -8.73
C GLY A 64 17.00 0.76 -9.02
N GLU A 65 17.09 1.18 -10.27
CA GLU A 65 16.63 2.48 -10.74
C GLU A 65 15.28 2.31 -11.47
N TYR A 66 14.20 2.16 -10.73
CA TYR A 66 12.87 1.85 -11.26
C TYR A 66 12.10 3.07 -11.76
N ALA A 67 12.39 4.25 -11.21
CA ALA A 67 11.73 5.50 -11.60
C ALA A 67 11.85 5.84 -13.09
N VAL A 68 12.97 5.46 -13.71
CA VAL A 68 13.26 5.74 -15.14
C VAL A 68 12.73 4.66 -16.08
N GLN A 69 12.25 3.54 -15.55
CA GLN A 69 11.71 2.45 -16.34
C GLN A 69 10.31 2.79 -16.89
N SER A 70 10.01 2.29 -18.08
CA SER A 70 8.64 2.22 -18.59
C SER A 70 7.81 1.20 -17.77
N GLY A 71 6.50 1.26 -17.85
CA GLY A 71 5.64 0.29 -17.19
C GLY A 71 5.97 -1.16 -17.55
N LYS A 72 6.26 -1.43 -18.84
CA LYS A 72 6.64 -2.76 -19.30
C LYS A 72 7.97 -3.25 -18.70
N GLU A 73 8.96 -2.36 -18.59
CA GLU A 73 10.26 -2.70 -17.98
C GLU A 73 10.10 -2.91 -16.47
N LEU A 74 9.25 -2.10 -15.82
CA LEU A 74 8.95 -2.24 -14.39
C LEU A 74 8.30 -3.59 -14.09
N ILE A 75 7.29 -3.99 -14.88
CA ILE A 75 6.67 -5.32 -14.75
C ILE A 75 7.67 -6.43 -15.00
N ALA A 76 8.56 -6.29 -15.98
CA ALA A 76 9.62 -7.27 -16.21
C ALA A 76 10.57 -7.35 -15.00
N SER A 77 10.92 -6.22 -14.39
CA SER A 77 11.73 -6.18 -13.16
C SER A 77 11.02 -6.85 -11.99
N LEU A 78 9.74 -6.55 -11.78
CA LEU A 78 8.94 -7.21 -10.74
C LEU A 78 8.88 -8.72 -10.98
N THR A 79 8.63 -9.16 -12.23
CA THR A 79 8.60 -10.56 -12.58
C THR A 79 9.94 -11.26 -12.31
N ALA A 80 11.06 -10.61 -12.60
CA ALA A 80 12.39 -11.14 -12.30
C ALA A 80 12.62 -11.31 -10.78
N VAL A 81 12.11 -10.38 -9.98
CA VAL A 81 12.15 -10.49 -8.51
C VAL A 81 11.28 -11.66 -8.03
N LEU A 82 10.08 -11.82 -8.60
CA LEU A 82 9.19 -12.94 -8.29
C LEU A 82 9.79 -14.30 -8.67
N ASP A 83 10.48 -14.37 -9.82
CA ASP A 83 11.16 -15.58 -10.28
C ASP A 83 12.27 -16.00 -9.30
N GLN A 84 13.12 -15.05 -8.88
CA GLN A 84 14.15 -15.30 -7.87
C GLN A 84 13.55 -15.72 -6.52
N LEU A 85 12.47 -15.06 -6.10
CA LEU A 85 11.77 -15.38 -4.86
C LEU A 85 11.18 -16.80 -4.89
N SER A 86 10.62 -17.17 -6.04
CA SER A 86 10.09 -18.50 -6.37
C SER A 86 11.18 -19.56 -6.28
N GLU A 87 12.36 -19.31 -6.86
CA GLU A 87 13.52 -20.19 -6.79
C GLU A 87 14.02 -20.37 -5.35
N GLN A 88 14.13 -19.28 -4.57
CA GLN A 88 14.55 -19.35 -3.16
C GLN A 88 13.60 -20.19 -2.31
N ALA A 89 12.29 -20.09 -2.58
CA ALA A 89 11.27 -20.85 -1.86
C ALA A 89 11.13 -22.29 -2.36
N GLY A 90 11.69 -22.63 -3.52
CA GLY A 90 11.48 -23.92 -4.20
C GLY A 90 10.05 -24.10 -4.71
N ILE A 91 9.34 -23.01 -5.00
CA ILE A 91 7.94 -23.00 -5.43
C ILE A 91 7.88 -22.48 -6.87
N PRO A 92 7.32 -23.22 -7.82
CA PRO A 92 7.21 -22.74 -9.20
C PRO A 92 6.37 -21.45 -9.27
N LEU A 93 6.81 -20.48 -10.07
CA LEU A 93 6.10 -19.22 -10.29
C LEU A 93 4.64 -19.43 -10.73
N SER A 94 4.38 -20.50 -11.51
CA SER A 94 3.04 -20.88 -11.95
C SER A 94 2.05 -21.25 -10.82
N LYS A 95 2.52 -21.36 -9.60
CA LYS A 95 1.66 -21.58 -8.42
C LYS A 95 1.29 -20.30 -7.69
N LEU A 96 1.84 -19.15 -8.12
CA LEU A 96 1.40 -17.86 -7.61
C LEU A 96 0.01 -17.56 -8.17
N THR A 97 -0.93 -17.30 -7.28
CA THR A 97 -2.34 -17.06 -7.65
C THR A 97 -2.76 -15.61 -7.48
N VAL A 98 -2.09 -14.88 -6.58
CA VAL A 98 -2.43 -13.50 -6.26
C VAL A 98 -1.20 -12.69 -5.87
N ALA A 99 -1.21 -11.43 -6.21
CA ALA A 99 -0.25 -10.45 -5.73
C ALA A 99 -0.99 -9.21 -5.20
N VAL A 100 -0.58 -8.71 -4.05
CA VAL A 100 -0.95 -7.38 -3.55
C VAL A 100 0.24 -6.46 -3.81
N VAL A 101 0.01 -5.40 -4.55
CA VAL A 101 1.04 -4.45 -4.95
C VAL A 101 0.76 -3.11 -4.31
N SER A 102 1.71 -2.61 -3.54
CA SER A 102 1.71 -1.26 -2.99
C SER A 102 2.92 -0.49 -3.48
N GLY A 103 2.79 0.81 -3.58
CA GLY A 103 3.91 1.65 -4.01
C GLY A 103 3.53 3.12 -4.04
N THR A 104 4.46 3.95 -4.50
CA THR A 104 4.12 5.32 -4.80
C THR A 104 3.15 5.37 -5.99
N THR A 105 2.29 6.38 -6.05
CA THR A 105 1.31 6.52 -7.15
C THR A 105 1.97 6.43 -8.53
N ALA A 106 3.15 7.01 -8.70
CA ALA A 106 3.89 6.96 -9.95
C ALA A 106 4.34 5.54 -10.33
N MET A 107 4.70 4.72 -9.36
CA MET A 107 5.14 3.34 -9.61
C MET A 107 3.95 2.43 -9.89
N GLU A 108 2.90 2.55 -9.11
CA GLU A 108 1.68 1.76 -9.29
C GLU A 108 1.00 2.05 -10.64
N SER A 109 0.85 3.33 -11.01
CA SER A 109 0.26 3.70 -12.29
C SER A 109 1.05 3.18 -13.49
N LYS A 110 2.38 3.25 -13.42
CA LYS A 110 3.25 2.66 -14.45
C LYS A 110 3.08 1.14 -14.53
N ALA A 111 3.07 0.45 -13.39
CA ALA A 111 2.91 -0.99 -13.33
C ALA A 111 1.53 -1.43 -13.81
N ALA A 112 0.48 -0.72 -13.43
CA ALA A 112 -0.89 -0.98 -13.87
C ALA A 112 -1.15 -0.59 -15.34
N GLY A 113 -0.22 0.15 -15.98
CA GLY A 113 -0.41 0.67 -17.33
C GLY A 113 -1.46 1.77 -17.41
N LEU A 114 -1.71 2.46 -16.30
CA LEU A 114 -2.73 3.49 -16.15
C LEU A 114 -2.09 4.89 -16.10
N ASN A 115 -2.86 5.90 -16.43
CA ASN A 115 -2.48 7.27 -16.11
C ASN A 115 -2.61 7.48 -14.59
N PRO A 116 -1.68 8.20 -13.91
CA PRO A 116 -1.83 8.51 -12.49
C PRO A 116 -3.19 9.10 -12.10
N ALA A 117 -3.80 9.91 -12.98
CA ALA A 117 -5.14 10.45 -12.77
C ALA A 117 -6.25 9.39 -12.75
N GLU A 118 -6.05 8.23 -13.38
CA GLU A 118 -7.03 7.13 -13.39
C GLU A 118 -6.96 6.26 -12.12
N LEU A 119 -5.86 6.37 -11.36
CA LEU A 119 -5.72 5.73 -10.05
C LEU A 119 -6.14 6.64 -8.89
N GLN A 120 -6.33 7.91 -9.19
CA GLN A 120 -6.77 8.86 -8.17
C GLN A 120 -8.21 8.56 -7.80
N HIS A 121 -8.42 8.37 -6.51
CA HIS A 121 -9.74 8.20 -5.96
C HIS A 121 -10.38 9.58 -5.77
N ASP A 122 -11.56 9.79 -6.36
CA ASP A 122 -12.35 10.97 -6.07
C ASP A 122 -13.09 10.76 -4.75
N LEU A 123 -12.64 11.44 -3.70
CA LEU A 123 -13.25 11.38 -2.38
C LEU A 123 -14.70 11.91 -2.38
N GLU A 124 -15.09 12.73 -3.39
CA GLU A 124 -16.44 13.27 -3.51
C GLU A 124 -17.42 12.27 -4.15
N GLU A 125 -16.93 11.40 -5.03
CA GLU A 125 -17.76 10.38 -5.70
C GLU A 125 -17.97 9.09 -4.89
N GLY A 126 -17.31 8.98 -3.73
CA GLY A 126 -17.33 7.78 -2.91
C GLY A 126 -16.33 6.72 -3.39
N LEU A 127 -16.35 5.53 -2.77
CA LEU A 127 -15.44 4.41 -3.08
C LEU A 127 -15.76 3.72 -4.43
N GLY A 128 -15.93 4.49 -5.49
CA GLY A 128 -16.04 3.94 -6.84
C GLY A 128 -14.73 3.27 -7.24
N GLU A 129 -14.77 2.02 -7.65
CA GLU A 129 -13.61 1.20 -8.10
C GLU A 129 -12.41 1.23 -7.12
N PHE A 130 -12.62 0.74 -5.93
CA PHE A 130 -11.59 0.57 -4.92
C PHE A 130 -10.59 -0.50 -5.37
N GLY A 131 -9.42 -0.08 -5.82
CA GLY A 131 -8.39 -0.97 -6.36
C GLY A 131 -8.79 -1.57 -7.72
N ARG A 132 -7.85 -1.69 -8.63
CA ARG A 132 -8.10 -2.40 -9.89
C ARG A 132 -7.47 -3.77 -9.84
N ASP A 133 -8.30 -4.79 -10.02
CA ASP A 133 -7.84 -6.11 -10.39
C ASP A 133 -7.31 -6.05 -11.82
N VAL A 134 -6.03 -6.29 -11.96
CA VAL A 134 -5.41 -6.44 -13.26
C VAL A 134 -4.99 -7.89 -13.41
N GLU A 135 -5.50 -8.56 -14.43
CA GLU A 135 -5.03 -9.88 -14.77
C GLU A 135 -3.60 -9.75 -15.32
N TYR A 136 -2.63 -10.22 -14.54
CA TYR A 136 -1.23 -10.24 -14.93
C TYR A 136 -0.77 -11.63 -15.33
N MET A 137 -0.02 -11.65 -16.41
CA MET A 137 0.77 -12.80 -16.78
C MET A 137 2.21 -12.53 -16.37
N PHE A 138 2.65 -13.15 -15.28
CA PHE A 138 4.04 -13.12 -14.85
C PHE A 138 4.80 -14.20 -15.62
N ALA A 139 5.52 -13.81 -16.66
CA ALA A 139 6.33 -14.73 -17.45
C ALA A 139 7.75 -14.74 -16.89
N GLY A 140 8.06 -15.73 -16.06
CA GLY A 140 9.41 -15.99 -15.58
C GLY A 140 10.26 -16.74 -16.61
N SER A 141 11.53 -17.00 -16.27
CA SER A 141 12.49 -17.68 -17.16
C SER A 141 12.07 -19.10 -17.56
N ASN A 142 11.33 -19.81 -16.70
CA ASN A 142 10.94 -21.20 -16.90
C ASN A 142 9.45 -21.49 -16.72
N SER A 143 8.64 -20.50 -16.35
CA SER A 143 7.21 -20.70 -16.10
C SER A 143 6.42 -19.40 -16.28
N ILE A 144 5.13 -19.56 -16.52
CA ILE A 144 4.17 -18.46 -16.62
C ILE A 144 3.21 -18.62 -15.46
N ALA A 145 3.05 -17.57 -14.64
CA ALA A 145 1.96 -17.46 -13.68
C ALA A 145 0.88 -16.55 -14.28
N VAL A 146 -0.34 -17.03 -14.28
CA VAL A 146 -1.52 -16.21 -14.51
C VAL A 146 -2.17 -16.02 -13.16
N GLY A 147 -2.21 -14.80 -12.69
CA GLY A 147 -2.76 -14.47 -11.38
C GLY A 147 -3.38 -13.09 -11.39
N GLN A 148 -4.09 -12.79 -10.33
CA GLN A 148 -4.63 -11.45 -10.11
C GLN A 148 -3.62 -10.61 -9.33
N ALA A 149 -3.39 -9.39 -9.78
CA ALA A 149 -2.64 -8.39 -9.03
C ALA A 149 -3.59 -7.30 -8.56
N PHE A 150 -3.69 -7.16 -7.27
CA PHE A 150 -4.43 -6.07 -6.64
C PHE A 150 -3.47 -4.91 -6.36
N PHE A 151 -3.76 -3.76 -6.94
CA PHE A 151 -3.05 -2.51 -6.65
C PHE A 151 -3.79 -1.75 -5.57
N VAL A 152 -3.08 -1.42 -4.51
CA VAL A 152 -3.64 -0.66 -3.40
C VAL A 152 -4.02 0.74 -3.89
N PRO A 153 -5.19 1.29 -3.52
CA PRO A 153 -5.64 2.57 -4.06
C PRO A 153 -4.72 3.72 -3.68
N CYS A 154 -4.62 4.70 -4.59
CA CYS A 154 -3.91 5.95 -4.41
C CYS A 154 -4.91 7.09 -4.21
N LEU A 155 -4.58 8.09 -3.39
CA LEU A 155 -5.42 9.26 -3.20
C LEU A 155 -5.10 10.36 -4.23
N ASN A 156 -3.82 10.60 -4.47
CA ASN A 156 -3.35 11.60 -5.43
C ASN A 156 -1.91 11.26 -5.88
N ALA A 157 -1.26 12.16 -6.62
CA ALA A 157 0.09 11.94 -7.12
C ALA A 157 1.16 11.74 -6.02
N GLN A 158 0.90 12.18 -4.80
CA GLN A 158 1.85 12.16 -3.68
C GLN A 158 1.49 11.14 -2.61
N ILE A 159 0.23 10.68 -2.58
CA ILE A 159 -0.28 9.73 -1.59
C ILE A 159 -0.66 8.44 -2.32
N GLY A 160 0.29 7.52 -2.36
CA GLY A 160 0.16 6.22 -3.00
C GLY A 160 -0.41 5.14 -2.10
N GLY A 161 -0.54 3.95 -2.64
CA GLY A 161 -0.99 2.78 -1.88
C GLY A 161 -0.02 2.37 -0.78
N ASP A 162 1.26 2.68 -0.92
CA ASP A 162 2.27 2.49 0.13
C ASP A 162 1.96 3.27 1.40
N PHE A 163 1.43 4.47 1.27
CA PHE A 163 0.99 5.27 2.40
C PHE A 163 -0.18 4.60 3.14
N PHE A 164 -1.21 4.17 2.42
CA PHE A 164 -2.36 3.49 3.02
C PHE A 164 -1.99 2.15 3.65
N CYS A 165 -1.14 1.36 3.00
CA CYS A 165 -0.56 0.17 3.60
C CYS A 165 0.21 0.47 4.89
N SER A 166 0.95 1.58 4.92
CA SER A 166 1.67 2.00 6.12
C SER A 166 0.72 2.36 7.26
N LEU A 167 -0.36 3.07 6.97
CA LEU A 167 -1.39 3.41 7.96
C LEU A 167 -2.09 2.16 8.52
N LEU A 168 -2.35 1.17 7.66
CA LEU A 168 -2.89 -0.12 8.07
C LEU A 168 -1.91 -0.86 9.01
N ALA A 169 -0.63 -0.93 8.64
CA ALA A 169 0.38 -1.64 9.43
C ALA A 169 0.60 -1.06 10.83
N ILE A 170 0.38 0.24 10.99
CA ILE A 170 0.50 0.92 12.30
C ILE A 170 -0.82 1.01 13.06
N ASP A 171 -1.90 0.49 12.50
CA ASP A 171 -3.25 0.52 13.12
C ASP A 171 -3.69 1.95 13.50
N ILE A 172 -3.58 2.89 12.56
CA ILE A 172 -3.74 4.34 12.80
C ILE A 172 -5.11 4.69 13.39
N LEU A 173 -6.17 3.96 13.04
CA LEU A 173 -7.54 4.19 13.51
C LEU A 173 -7.96 3.27 14.66
N GLY A 174 -7.26 2.15 14.88
CA GLY A 174 -7.57 1.21 15.97
C GLY A 174 -6.94 1.59 17.30
N SER A 175 -6.04 2.56 17.34
CA SER A 175 -5.41 3.02 18.57
C SER A 175 -6.42 3.71 19.50
N GLU A 176 -6.36 3.38 20.80
CA GLU A 176 -7.18 4.04 21.84
C GLU A 176 -6.88 5.54 21.98
N LYS A 177 -5.69 5.96 21.58
CA LYS A 177 -5.23 7.35 21.67
C LYS A 177 -4.77 7.83 20.30
N PRO A 178 -4.82 9.14 20.07
CA PRO A 178 -4.37 9.73 18.81
C PRO A 178 -2.93 9.38 18.48
N LEU A 179 -2.69 9.06 17.21
CA LEU A 179 -1.38 8.83 16.63
C LEU A 179 -1.06 9.92 15.60
N LEU A 180 0.21 10.26 15.50
CA LEU A 180 0.76 11.03 14.41
C LEU A 180 1.68 10.11 13.58
N PHE A 181 1.49 10.09 12.27
CA PHE A 181 2.35 9.36 11.36
C PHE A 181 3.04 10.33 10.41
N VAL A 182 4.32 10.14 10.22
CA VAL A 182 5.16 10.89 9.28
C VAL A 182 5.75 9.89 8.31
N ASN A 183 5.26 9.92 7.09
CA ASN A 183 5.79 9.09 6.00
C ASN A 183 6.78 9.93 5.19
N VAL A 184 8.02 9.52 5.18
CA VAL A 184 9.06 10.11 4.33
C VAL A 184 9.39 9.10 3.25
N ASP A 185 9.25 9.50 2.00
CA ASP A 185 9.68 8.62 0.90
C ASP A 185 11.21 8.41 1.04
N PRO A 186 11.66 7.15 1.22
CA PRO A 186 13.07 6.86 1.42
C PRO A 186 13.96 7.25 0.22
N HIS A 187 13.37 7.53 -0.92
CA HIS A 187 14.07 7.83 -2.17
C HIS A 187 13.82 9.26 -2.68
N ASP A 188 12.84 9.94 -2.09
CA ASP A 188 12.54 11.34 -2.30
C ASP A 188 12.21 12.00 -0.96
N SER A 189 13.24 12.44 -0.24
CA SER A 189 13.08 13.07 1.07
C SER A 189 12.33 14.39 1.03
N SER A 190 12.07 14.95 -0.16
CA SER A 190 11.21 16.12 -0.34
C SER A 190 9.72 15.74 -0.25
N ASN A 191 9.38 14.48 -0.46
CA ASN A 191 8.00 14.00 -0.37
C ASN A 191 7.72 13.48 1.05
N VAL A 192 7.08 14.31 1.85
CA VAL A 192 6.68 13.98 3.22
C VAL A 192 5.17 14.10 3.34
N VAL A 193 4.54 13.05 3.83
CA VAL A 193 3.09 13.00 4.08
C VAL A 193 2.88 12.80 5.58
N LEU A 194 2.03 13.64 6.17
CA LEU A 194 1.63 13.55 7.56
C LEU A 194 0.22 12.98 7.67
N ALA A 195 -0.01 12.13 8.66
CA ALA A 195 -1.34 11.68 9.04
C ALA A 195 -1.54 11.84 10.55
N TYR A 196 -2.68 12.37 10.92
CA TYR A 196 -3.16 12.40 12.29
C TYR A 196 -4.41 11.54 12.39
N GLY A 197 -4.32 10.43 13.13
CA GLY A 197 -5.41 9.50 13.37
C GLY A 197 -5.97 9.65 14.79
N ASN A 198 -7.28 9.76 14.91
CA ASN A 198 -8.00 9.77 16.17
C ASN A 198 -9.34 9.06 15.99
N LYS A 199 -9.41 7.80 16.36
CA LYS A 199 -10.60 6.94 16.18
C LYS A 199 -11.02 6.89 14.71
N ASP A 200 -12.17 7.48 14.37
CA ASP A 200 -12.74 7.48 13.02
C ASP A 200 -12.35 8.71 12.19
N ILE A 201 -11.44 9.53 12.70
CA ILE A 201 -10.95 10.71 12.01
C ILE A 201 -9.51 10.46 11.55
N LEU A 202 -9.27 10.61 10.26
CA LEU A 202 -7.95 10.56 9.65
C LEU A 202 -7.71 11.83 8.84
N SER A 203 -6.90 12.71 9.38
CA SER A 203 -6.50 13.96 8.71
C SER A 203 -5.12 13.79 8.10
N VAL A 204 -5.00 14.04 6.80
CA VAL A 204 -3.78 13.83 6.02
C VAL A 204 -3.38 15.13 5.34
N CYS A 205 -2.11 15.43 5.33
CA CYS A 205 -1.57 16.54 4.55
C CYS A 205 -0.21 16.20 3.94
N VAL A 206 0.07 16.80 2.79
CA VAL A 206 1.38 16.74 2.16
C VAL A 206 2.19 17.95 2.61
N VAL A 207 3.42 17.72 3.05
CA VAL A 207 4.32 18.79 3.42
C VAL A 207 4.89 19.41 2.14
N PRO A 208 4.71 20.72 1.90
CA PRO A 208 5.26 21.36 0.72
C PRO A 208 6.80 21.24 0.66
N GLU A 209 7.34 21.12 -0.54
CA GLU A 209 8.79 21.04 -0.74
C GLU A 209 9.51 22.22 -0.08
N GLY A 210 10.54 21.92 0.72
CA GLY A 210 11.32 22.91 1.46
C GLY A 210 10.64 23.44 2.73
N ALA A 211 9.41 23.01 3.04
CA ALA A 211 8.77 23.38 4.30
C ALA A 211 9.30 22.52 5.46
N SER A 212 9.24 23.10 6.67
CA SER A 212 9.61 22.41 7.90
C SER A 212 8.55 21.39 8.29
N VAL A 213 8.95 20.14 8.51
CA VAL A 213 8.05 19.11 9.06
C VAL A 213 7.51 19.51 10.42
N THR A 214 8.33 20.14 11.27
CA THR A 214 7.91 20.68 12.58
C THR A 214 6.77 21.68 12.43
N ASP A 215 6.86 22.60 11.46
CA ASP A 215 5.81 23.61 11.23
C ASP A 215 4.55 22.96 10.65
N ALA A 216 4.70 22.02 9.72
CA ALA A 216 3.58 21.30 9.13
C ALA A 216 2.84 20.46 10.19
N VAL A 217 3.55 19.76 11.07
CA VAL A 217 2.96 19.05 12.22
C VAL A 217 2.18 20.01 13.11
N THR A 218 2.77 21.17 13.42
CA THR A 218 2.12 22.18 14.28
C THR A 218 0.83 22.68 13.65
N ARG A 219 0.82 22.93 12.33
CA ARG A 219 -0.38 23.36 11.60
C ARG A 219 -1.43 22.27 11.53
N LEU A 220 -1.03 21.04 11.19
CA LEU A 220 -1.94 19.89 11.14
C LEU A 220 -2.66 19.70 12.46
N LEU A 221 -1.93 19.69 13.58
CA LEU A 221 -2.51 19.55 14.90
C LEU A 221 -3.41 20.75 15.26
N GLY A 222 -3.04 21.95 14.84
CA GLY A 222 -3.87 23.14 15.01
C GLY A 222 -5.20 23.06 14.26
N VAL A 223 -5.20 22.58 13.02
CA VAL A 223 -6.43 22.38 12.22
C VAL A 223 -7.30 21.28 12.84
N CYS A 224 -6.68 20.22 13.36
CA CYS A 224 -7.39 19.12 14.03
C CYS A 224 -7.81 19.45 15.47
N GLU A 225 -7.56 20.66 15.95
CA GLU A 225 -7.79 21.07 17.36
C GLU A 225 -7.13 20.08 18.37
N ALA A 226 -5.99 19.52 17.97
CA ALA A 226 -5.30 18.51 18.74
C ALA A 226 -4.13 19.09 19.54
N GLU A 227 -3.98 18.61 20.77
CA GLU A 227 -2.86 18.99 21.62
C GLU A 227 -1.73 17.95 21.58
N TYR A 228 -0.48 18.38 21.59
CA TYR A 228 0.68 17.48 21.65
C TYR A 228 0.60 16.47 22.80
N GLY A 229 0.01 16.90 23.93
CA GLY A 229 -0.15 16.06 25.12
C GLY A 229 -1.02 14.82 24.91
N HIS A 230 -1.94 14.87 23.98
CA HIS A 230 -2.88 13.79 23.67
C HIS A 230 -2.31 12.76 22.72
N ILE A 231 -1.27 13.09 21.95
CA ILE A 231 -0.63 12.16 21.00
C ILE A 231 0.16 11.12 21.79
N GLU A 232 -0.18 9.85 21.60
CA GLU A 232 0.53 8.76 22.26
C GLU A 232 1.93 8.57 21.68
N HIS A 233 2.00 8.43 20.38
CA HIS A 233 3.24 8.25 19.64
C HIS A 233 3.23 9.06 18.33
N ALA A 234 4.40 9.57 17.97
CA ALA A 234 4.71 10.03 16.63
C ALA A 234 5.53 8.94 15.94
N LEU A 235 4.97 8.33 14.91
CA LEU A 235 5.57 7.24 14.17
C LEU A 235 6.19 7.79 12.89
N VAL A 236 7.45 7.45 12.61
CA VAL A 236 8.17 7.94 11.42
C VAL A 236 8.60 6.76 10.58
N ALA A 237 8.13 6.71 9.34
CA ALA A 237 8.62 5.78 8.31
C ALA A 237 9.66 6.47 7.42
N GLY A 238 10.61 5.69 6.91
CA GLY A 238 11.73 6.16 6.09
C GLY A 238 13.04 6.27 6.85
N ASP A 239 14.13 6.40 6.10
CA ASP A 239 15.50 6.40 6.65
C ASP A 239 16.02 7.81 6.98
N THR A 240 15.29 8.84 6.60
CA THR A 240 15.71 10.23 6.79
C THR A 240 15.46 10.70 8.22
N ASP A 241 16.41 11.44 8.78
CA ASP A 241 16.22 12.11 10.05
C ASP A 241 15.25 13.28 9.88
N VAL A 242 14.10 13.17 10.53
CA VAL A 242 13.06 14.19 10.53
C VAL A 242 13.12 14.96 11.82
N GLU A 243 13.21 16.28 11.72
CA GLU A 243 13.15 17.14 12.89
C GLU A 243 11.69 17.25 13.38
N MET A 244 11.42 16.60 14.51
CA MET A 244 10.11 16.62 15.14
C MET A 244 9.97 17.73 16.18
N PRO A 245 8.74 18.25 16.42
CA PRO A 245 8.49 19.18 17.51
C PRO A 245 9.04 18.66 18.84
N LEU A 246 9.62 19.54 19.66
CA LEU A 246 10.23 19.18 20.95
C LEU A 246 9.28 18.35 21.84
N GLN A 247 7.98 18.67 21.80
CA GLN A 247 6.94 18.01 22.59
C GLN A 247 6.72 16.55 22.19
N LEU A 248 7.14 16.15 20.98
CA LEU A 248 6.96 14.80 20.48
C LEU A 248 8.26 13.99 20.42
N ARG A 249 9.43 14.60 20.60
CA ARG A 249 10.74 13.92 20.44
C ARG A 249 10.85 12.64 21.24
N ASP A 250 10.47 12.67 22.52
CA ASP A 250 10.56 11.50 23.41
C ASP A 250 9.50 10.42 23.10
N ARG A 251 8.50 10.74 22.29
CA ARG A 251 7.42 9.84 21.85
C ARG A 251 7.58 9.45 20.38
N THR A 252 8.59 9.97 19.70
CA THR A 252 8.88 9.64 18.30
C THR A 252 9.54 8.27 18.21
N ARG A 253 8.98 7.40 17.37
CA ARG A 253 9.49 6.06 17.08
C ARG A 253 9.61 5.85 15.59
N ARG A 254 10.64 5.14 15.16
CA ARG A 254 10.78 4.70 13.77
C ARG A 254 10.00 3.42 13.55
N VAL A 255 9.35 3.33 12.41
CA VAL A 255 8.66 2.14 11.93
C VAL A 255 9.41 1.61 10.71
N ALA A 256 9.83 0.36 10.79
CA ALA A 256 10.55 -0.28 9.69
C ALA A 256 9.55 -0.82 8.66
N GLU A 257 9.69 -0.41 7.41
CA GLU A 257 9.02 -0.98 6.24
C GLU A 257 7.49 -1.15 6.36
N PRO A 258 6.73 -0.17 6.89
CA PRO A 258 5.30 -0.37 7.16
C PRO A 258 4.50 -0.64 5.89
N ALA A 259 4.92 -0.15 4.72
CA ALA A 259 4.22 -0.37 3.46
C ALA A 259 4.15 -1.85 3.06
N ILE A 260 5.24 -2.59 3.17
CA ILE A 260 5.23 -4.04 2.86
C ILE A 260 4.54 -4.85 3.96
N GLU A 261 4.57 -4.40 5.21
CA GLU A 261 3.81 -5.01 6.30
C GLU A 261 2.30 -4.89 6.03
N GLY A 262 1.81 -3.70 5.67
CA GLY A 262 0.41 -3.47 5.33
C GLY A 262 -0.03 -4.25 4.08
N ALA A 263 0.78 -4.25 3.01
CA ALA A 263 0.51 -5.06 1.83
C ALA A 263 0.43 -6.57 2.17
N SER A 264 1.28 -7.04 3.09
CA SER A 264 1.22 -8.42 3.58
C SER A 264 -0.06 -8.68 4.38
N ALA A 265 -0.49 -7.72 5.20
CA ALA A 265 -1.74 -7.83 5.96
C ALA A 265 -2.96 -7.91 5.01
N VAL A 266 -3.01 -7.08 3.97
CA VAL A 266 -4.06 -7.14 2.93
C VAL A 266 -4.06 -8.49 2.23
N LEU A 267 -2.88 -9.02 1.90
CA LEU A 267 -2.75 -10.33 1.25
C LEU A 267 -3.29 -11.48 2.12
N LEU A 268 -3.07 -11.42 3.43
CA LEU A 268 -3.30 -12.55 4.33
C LEU A 268 -4.63 -12.51 5.08
N GLY A 269 -5.30 -11.36 5.16
CA GLY A 269 -6.37 -11.20 6.12
C GLY A 269 -7.62 -10.49 5.64
N GLU A 270 -8.77 -11.10 5.94
CA GLU A 270 -10.10 -10.53 5.71
C GLU A 270 -10.31 -9.19 6.45
N MET A 271 -9.87 -9.12 7.71
CA MET A 271 -10.01 -7.91 8.53
C MET A 271 -9.16 -6.74 8.03
N ALA A 272 -8.05 -7.02 7.34
CA ALA A 272 -7.17 -5.98 6.84
C ALA A 272 -7.75 -5.24 5.62
N GLU A 273 -8.59 -5.92 4.83
CA GLU A 273 -9.30 -5.29 3.70
C GLU A 273 -10.35 -4.31 4.22
N ASP A 274 -11.18 -4.72 5.18
CA ASP A 274 -12.18 -3.86 5.80
C ASP A 274 -11.52 -2.64 6.47
N GLU A 275 -10.40 -2.85 7.16
CA GLU A 275 -9.66 -1.77 7.80
C GLU A 275 -9.00 -0.83 6.79
N LEU A 276 -8.47 -1.34 5.68
CA LEU A 276 -7.93 -0.52 4.60
C LEU A 276 -9.04 0.37 4.01
N CYS A 277 -10.22 -0.18 3.79
CA CYS A 277 -11.38 0.58 3.32
C CYS A 277 -11.82 1.64 4.32
N ARG A 278 -11.83 1.32 5.61
CA ARG A 278 -12.11 2.26 6.69
C ARG A 278 -11.10 3.40 6.72
N ILE A 279 -9.80 3.11 6.58
CA ILE A 279 -8.74 4.11 6.53
C ILE A 279 -8.94 5.06 5.35
N VAL A 280 -9.16 4.53 4.14
CA VAL A 280 -9.38 5.36 2.95
C VAL A 280 -10.64 6.21 3.08
N SER A 281 -11.74 5.63 3.56
CA SER A 281 -13.01 6.35 3.75
C SER A 281 -12.95 7.43 4.84
N ALA A 282 -12.12 7.24 5.86
CA ALA A 282 -11.92 8.22 6.93
C ALA A 282 -10.98 9.36 6.54
N CYS A 283 -10.28 9.23 5.41
CA CYS A 283 -9.23 10.14 5.00
C CYS A 283 -9.78 11.52 4.62
N GLN A 284 -9.28 12.56 5.27
CA GLN A 284 -9.54 13.96 4.96
C GLN A 284 -8.24 14.64 4.56
N LEU A 285 -8.13 15.04 3.31
CA LEU A 285 -6.97 15.77 2.83
C LEU A 285 -7.06 17.25 3.25
N LEU A 286 -6.06 17.71 3.98
CA LEU A 286 -5.98 19.07 4.48
C LEU A 286 -4.86 19.83 3.76
N GLU A 287 -5.11 21.11 3.46
CA GLU A 287 -4.08 22.06 3.06
C GLU A 287 -3.49 22.70 4.32
N VAL A 288 -2.20 22.51 4.56
CA VAL A 288 -1.47 23.03 5.72
C VAL A 288 -0.24 23.85 5.34
#